data_614874b252a0bb78cbd97c0785c5a22a
#
_entry.id   614874b252a0bb78cbd97c0785c5a22a
#
_cell.length_a   1.000
_cell.length_b   1.000
_cell.length_c   1.000
_cell.angle_alpha   90.00
_cell.angle_beta   90.00
_cell.angle_gamma   90.00
#
_symmetry.space_group_name_H-M   'P 1'
#
loop_
_entity.id
_entity.type
_entity.pdbx_description
1 polymer ?
#
loop_
_entity_poly.entity_id
_entity_poly.type
_entity_poly.pdbx_seq_one_letter_code
_entity_poly.pdbx_strand_id
1 'polypeptide(L)'
;MKIKMNNAVGPQVRTKKATSGKLLPALGALSLGGGLQSATQFFAHAFNYQAKLGNHFNHVYAPWSILEWSSKWYSHYPHEIMKAASVGMMVSTAGLLGVAVAKVVSSNSSKANEYLHGSARWAGKKDIQAAGLLPRPRSILEVVTGKDAAMSTGVYVGGWEDKDGNFHYLRHNGPEHVLTYAPTRSGKGVGLVVPTLLSWGASAVVTDLKGELWAMTAGWRKKHARNKVLRFEPATANGSVCWNPLDEIRLGSEYAVGDVQNLATLIVDPNGKGLDSHWQKTAFALLVGVILHALYKAKDDGTTATLPSVDAMLADPNRDIGELWMEMATYGHVAGQNHHAIGSAARDMMDRPEEEAGSVLSTAKSYLALYRDPVVARNVSRSEFRIRDLMHSHDPVTLYIVTQPNDKDRLRPLVRVMVNMVVRLLADKMDFENGRPVAHYKHRL
;
A
#
# COMPACT_ATOMS: atom_id res chain seq x y z
N MET A 1 20.77 8.46 24.89
CA MET A 1 19.76 7.83 25.74
C MET A 1 19.33 6.53 25.06
N LYS A 2 19.88 5.38 25.50
CA LYS A 2 19.54 4.04 24.94
C LYS A 2 18.22 3.60 25.58
N ILE A 3 17.14 3.64 24.83
CA ILE A 3 15.86 3.06 25.25
C ILE A 3 15.99 1.54 25.08
N LYS A 4 16.17 0.81 26.18
CA LYS A 4 15.98 -0.64 26.20
C LYS A 4 14.48 -0.92 26.03
N MET A 5 14.05 -1.31 24.82
CA MET A 5 12.76 -1.94 24.63
C MET A 5 12.83 -3.39 25.13
N ASN A 6 12.60 -3.59 26.43
CA ASN A 6 12.26 -4.90 26.97
C ASN A 6 10.73 -4.93 27.06
N ASN A 7 10.08 -5.54 26.06
CA ASN A 7 8.75 -6.17 26.16
C ASN A 7 8.33 -6.61 24.76
N ALA A 8 8.96 -7.64 24.22
CA ALA A 8 8.43 -8.40 23.10
C ALA A 8 7.38 -9.36 23.66
N VAL A 9 6.10 -9.03 23.50
CA VAL A 9 4.99 -9.96 23.75
C VAL A 9 4.91 -10.90 22.56
N GLY A 10 5.46 -12.11 22.71
CA GLY A 10 5.40 -13.20 21.75
C GLY A 10 6.27 -14.36 22.22
N PRO A 11 5.98 -15.63 21.84
CA PRO A 11 6.79 -16.75 22.24
C PRO A 11 8.22 -16.55 21.73
N GLN A 12 9.15 -16.37 22.66
CA GLN A 12 10.57 -16.29 22.35
C GLN A 12 11.02 -17.64 21.79
N VAL A 13 11.22 -17.72 20.49
CA VAL A 13 11.90 -18.85 19.88
C VAL A 13 13.33 -18.83 20.41
N ARG A 14 13.64 -19.72 21.37
CA ARG A 14 15.00 -20.05 21.75
C ARG A 14 15.72 -20.52 20.49
N THR A 15 16.49 -19.66 19.86
CA THR A 15 17.46 -20.07 18.85
C THR A 15 18.47 -20.98 19.59
N LYS A 16 18.35 -22.28 19.41
CA LYS A 16 19.44 -23.20 19.74
C LYS A 16 20.66 -22.69 18.98
N LYS A 17 21.64 -22.13 19.68
CA LYS A 17 22.97 -21.88 19.12
C LYS A 17 23.42 -23.17 18.48
N ALA A 18 23.60 -23.17 17.17
CA ALA A 18 24.18 -24.29 16.46
C ALA A 18 25.61 -24.47 16.93
N THR A 19 25.83 -25.42 17.84
CA THR A 19 27.16 -25.85 18.31
C THR A 19 27.94 -26.63 17.24
N SER A 20 27.41 -26.71 16.01
CA SER A 20 28.00 -27.50 14.92
C SER A 20 29.15 -26.81 14.15
N GLY A 21 29.47 -25.56 14.43
CA GLY A 21 30.49 -24.82 13.65
C GLY A 21 31.92 -25.39 13.76
N LYS A 22 32.25 -26.13 14.81
CA LYS A 22 33.61 -26.67 15.01
C LYS A 22 33.74 -28.19 14.82
N LEU A 23 32.65 -28.93 14.82
CA LEU A 23 32.65 -30.39 14.75
C LEU A 23 33.01 -30.93 13.36
N LEU A 24 32.51 -30.34 12.31
CA LEU A 24 32.75 -30.75 10.92
C LEU A 24 34.22 -30.57 10.50
N PRO A 25 34.90 -29.44 10.76
CA PRO A 25 36.31 -29.30 10.51
C PRO A 25 37.16 -30.30 11.32
N ALA A 26 36.77 -30.58 12.56
CA ALA A 26 37.46 -31.56 13.41
C ALA A 26 37.34 -32.99 12.83
N LEU A 27 36.20 -33.40 12.37
CA LEU A 27 36.00 -34.71 11.71
C LEU A 27 36.78 -34.81 10.39
N GLY A 28 36.85 -33.72 9.61
CA GLY A 28 37.67 -33.66 8.41
C GLY A 28 39.17 -33.85 8.73
N ALA A 29 39.69 -33.20 9.76
CA ALA A 29 41.06 -33.35 10.22
C ALA A 29 41.35 -34.78 10.72
N LEU A 30 40.41 -35.38 11.44
CA LEU A 30 40.53 -36.80 11.89
C LEU A 30 40.54 -37.78 10.71
N SER A 31 39.78 -37.51 9.64
CA SER A 31 39.79 -38.36 8.43
C SER A 31 41.12 -38.31 7.70
N LEU A 32 41.77 -37.15 7.62
CA LEU A 32 43.10 -36.99 7.04
C LEU A 32 44.18 -37.63 7.91
N GLY A 33 44.11 -37.44 9.22
CA GLY A 33 45.01 -38.06 10.18
C GLY A 33 44.90 -39.60 10.17
N GLY A 34 43.70 -40.14 10.07
CA GLY A 34 43.43 -41.58 9.93
C GLY A 34 44.02 -42.18 8.65
N GLY A 35 43.93 -41.41 7.53
CA GLY A 35 44.53 -41.83 6.27
C GLY A 35 46.08 -41.88 6.35
N LEU A 36 46.71 -40.87 6.95
CA LEU A 36 48.14 -40.85 7.16
C LEU A 36 48.58 -42.01 8.05
N GLN A 37 47.84 -42.27 9.14
CA GLN A 37 48.12 -43.41 10.02
C GLN A 37 48.01 -44.75 9.29
N SER A 38 47.00 -44.93 8.47
CA SER A 38 46.78 -46.14 7.68
C SER A 38 47.93 -46.37 6.67
N ALA A 39 48.35 -45.30 5.97
CA ALA A 39 49.51 -45.38 5.07
C ALA A 39 50.79 -45.77 5.82
N THR A 40 51.06 -45.16 6.99
CA THR A 40 52.19 -45.43 7.80
C THR A 40 52.21 -46.88 8.28
N GLN A 41 51.10 -47.37 8.81
CA GLN A 41 51.00 -48.75 9.29
C GLN A 41 51.12 -49.82 8.19
N PHE A 42 50.47 -49.50 7.02
CA PHE A 42 50.57 -50.38 5.84
C PHE A 42 52.05 -50.55 5.36
N PHE A 43 52.75 -49.44 5.26
CA PHE A 43 54.18 -49.47 4.91
C PHE A 43 55.00 -50.22 5.95
N ALA A 44 54.82 -49.93 7.24
CA ALA A 44 55.52 -50.62 8.30
C ALA A 44 55.29 -52.14 8.33
N HIS A 45 54.00 -52.55 8.06
CA HIS A 45 53.66 -53.98 7.96
C HIS A 45 54.35 -54.66 6.77
N ALA A 46 54.39 -53.97 5.57
CA ALA A 46 55.02 -54.51 4.37
C ALA A 46 56.57 -54.83 4.62
N PHE A 47 57.15 -54.11 5.56
CA PHE A 47 58.56 -54.33 5.96
C PHE A 47 58.73 -55.06 7.33
N ASN A 48 57.72 -55.78 7.80
CA ASN A 48 57.70 -56.55 9.04
C ASN A 48 58.21 -55.76 10.25
N TYR A 49 57.88 -54.45 10.36
CA TYR A 49 58.20 -53.54 11.47
C TYR A 49 59.75 -53.55 11.83
N GLN A 50 60.62 -53.53 10.83
CA GLN A 50 62.07 -53.54 11.01
C GLN A 50 62.58 -52.39 11.85
N ALA A 51 63.59 -52.61 12.65
CA ALA A 51 64.22 -51.61 13.53
C ALA A 51 64.72 -50.36 12.78
N LYS A 52 65.04 -50.45 11.48
CA LYS A 52 65.38 -49.28 10.61
C LYS A 52 64.31 -48.29 10.36
N LEU A 53 63.02 -48.63 10.61
CA LEU A 53 61.89 -47.75 10.48
C LEU A 53 61.77 -46.68 11.60
N GLY A 54 62.57 -46.83 12.64
CA GLY A 54 62.63 -45.87 13.73
C GLY A 54 61.82 -46.26 14.97
N ASN A 55 61.64 -45.32 15.89
CA ASN A 55 60.92 -45.53 17.14
C ASN A 55 59.45 -45.81 16.96
N HIS A 56 58.94 -46.84 17.64
CA HIS A 56 57.51 -47.16 17.66
C HIS A 56 57.09 -47.56 19.07
N PHE A 57 55.77 -47.40 19.35
CA PHE A 57 55.19 -47.94 20.56
C PHE A 57 54.32 -49.14 20.20
N ASN A 58 54.68 -50.33 20.60
CA ASN A 58 53.97 -51.57 20.34
C ASN A 58 53.57 -51.72 18.83
N HIS A 59 54.55 -51.57 17.92
CA HIS A 59 54.38 -51.57 16.45
C HIS A 59 53.58 -50.45 15.87
N VAL A 60 53.14 -49.42 16.61
CA VAL A 60 52.47 -48.25 16.16
C VAL A 60 53.40 -47.09 15.94
N TYR A 61 53.55 -46.62 14.72
CA TYR A 61 54.34 -45.44 14.32
C TYR A 61 53.51 -44.16 14.27
N ALA A 62 54.16 -43.00 14.36
CA ALA A 62 53.50 -41.72 14.26
C ALA A 62 52.91 -41.56 12.89
N PRO A 63 51.73 -40.93 12.75
CA PRO A 63 50.97 -40.74 11.46
C PRO A 63 51.85 -40.14 10.34
N TRP A 64 52.78 -39.27 10.68
CA TRP A 64 53.65 -38.56 9.73
C TRP A 64 54.90 -39.36 9.31
N SER A 65 55.19 -40.53 9.90
CA SER A 65 56.38 -41.31 9.58
C SER A 65 56.49 -41.74 8.12
N ILE A 66 55.33 -41.95 7.46
CA ILE A 66 55.32 -42.26 6.04
C ILE A 66 55.88 -41.14 5.17
N LEU A 67 55.71 -39.84 5.59
CA LEU A 67 56.29 -38.71 4.87
C LEU A 67 57.81 -38.68 4.95
N GLU A 68 58.38 -38.99 6.15
CA GLU A 68 59.78 -39.10 6.32
C GLU A 68 60.37 -40.30 5.56
N TRP A 69 59.68 -41.44 5.58
CA TRP A 69 60.10 -42.66 4.86
C TRP A 69 60.04 -42.47 3.36
N SER A 70 59.04 -41.77 2.87
CA SER A 70 58.90 -41.39 1.48
C SER A 70 60.07 -40.53 1.00
N SER A 71 60.48 -39.55 1.80
CA SER A 71 61.65 -38.70 1.50
C SER A 71 62.97 -39.48 1.47
N LYS A 72 63.11 -40.45 2.36
CA LYS A 72 64.37 -41.22 2.50
C LYS A 72 64.50 -42.41 1.54
N TRP A 73 63.38 -43.09 1.24
CA TRP A 73 63.41 -44.39 0.57
C TRP A 73 62.63 -44.49 -0.71
N TYR A 74 62.03 -43.38 -1.20
CA TYR A 74 61.27 -43.44 -2.45
C TYR A 74 62.06 -43.94 -3.64
N SER A 75 63.32 -43.57 -3.76
CA SER A 75 64.23 -44.05 -4.83
C SER A 75 64.49 -45.56 -4.82
N HIS A 76 64.33 -46.20 -3.67
CA HIS A 76 64.59 -47.60 -3.51
C HIS A 76 63.36 -48.48 -3.48
N TYR A 77 62.24 -47.95 -2.95
CA TYR A 77 60.98 -48.67 -2.79
C TYR A 77 59.73 -47.86 -3.29
N PRO A 78 59.76 -47.37 -4.53
CA PRO A 78 58.70 -46.51 -5.02
C PRO A 78 57.36 -47.22 -5.04
N HIS A 79 57.33 -48.51 -5.36
CA HIS A 79 56.08 -49.28 -5.50
C HIS A 79 55.40 -49.50 -4.13
N GLU A 80 56.12 -49.79 -3.07
CA GLU A 80 55.54 -49.99 -1.74
C GLU A 80 55.08 -48.66 -1.12
N ILE A 81 55.77 -47.55 -1.38
CA ILE A 81 55.38 -46.23 -0.94
C ILE A 81 54.10 -45.79 -1.70
N MET A 82 54.00 -46.05 -2.98
CA MET A 82 52.78 -45.77 -3.74
C MET A 82 51.59 -46.60 -3.28
N LYS A 83 51.78 -47.89 -2.95
CA LYS A 83 50.71 -48.70 -2.35
C LYS A 83 50.26 -48.16 -1.00
N ALA A 84 51.20 -47.80 -0.13
CA ALA A 84 50.87 -47.21 1.16
C ALA A 84 50.13 -45.86 1.01
N ALA A 85 50.57 -45.02 0.08
CA ALA A 85 49.87 -43.75 -0.24
C ALA A 85 48.46 -43.97 -0.78
N SER A 86 48.25 -44.97 -1.65
CA SER A 86 46.92 -45.29 -2.16
C SER A 86 45.96 -45.78 -1.06
N VAL A 87 46.44 -46.60 -0.11
CA VAL A 87 45.66 -47.01 1.05
C VAL A 87 45.29 -45.80 1.93
N GLY A 88 46.23 -44.93 2.21
CA GLY A 88 45.99 -43.73 2.99
C GLY A 88 44.98 -42.77 2.30
N MET A 89 45.13 -42.63 0.99
CA MET A 89 44.18 -41.81 0.18
C MET A 89 42.77 -42.41 0.21
N MET A 90 42.65 -43.72 0.09
CA MET A 90 41.34 -44.41 0.12
C MET A 90 40.62 -44.19 1.46
N VAL A 91 41.35 -44.34 2.59
CA VAL A 91 40.79 -44.13 3.94
C VAL A 91 40.42 -42.66 4.15
N SER A 92 41.26 -41.71 3.74
CA SER A 92 40.97 -40.29 3.81
C SER A 92 39.71 -39.90 3.02
N THR A 93 39.64 -40.40 1.78
CA THR A 93 38.47 -40.13 0.88
C THR A 93 37.17 -40.70 1.43
N ALA A 94 37.19 -41.94 1.93
CA ALA A 94 36.03 -42.57 2.57
C ALA A 94 35.57 -41.79 3.80
N GLY A 95 36.52 -41.33 4.65
CA GLY A 95 36.20 -40.49 5.80
C GLY A 95 35.58 -39.13 5.43
N LEU A 96 36.15 -38.44 4.44
CA LEU A 96 35.62 -37.16 3.96
C LEU A 96 34.26 -37.31 3.30
N LEU A 97 34.01 -38.36 2.54
CA LEU A 97 32.71 -38.71 2.00
C LEU A 97 31.66 -38.94 3.11
N GLY A 98 32.03 -39.68 4.17
CA GLY A 98 31.18 -39.86 5.34
C GLY A 98 30.78 -38.53 6.00
N VAL A 99 31.73 -37.61 6.16
CA VAL A 99 31.50 -36.27 6.70
C VAL A 99 30.56 -35.45 5.76
N ALA A 100 30.75 -35.57 4.43
CA ALA A 100 29.90 -34.89 3.46
C ALA A 100 28.45 -35.42 3.49
N VAL A 101 28.28 -36.75 3.55
CA VAL A 101 26.95 -37.38 3.67
C VAL A 101 26.27 -36.98 4.98
N ALA A 102 26.99 -37.02 6.11
CA ALA A 102 26.45 -36.59 7.40
C ALA A 102 26.02 -35.13 7.39
N LYS A 103 26.75 -34.25 6.68
CA LYS A 103 26.35 -32.84 6.49
C LYS A 103 25.08 -32.71 5.66
N VAL A 104 24.95 -33.47 4.58
CA VAL A 104 23.74 -33.43 3.72
C VAL A 104 22.50 -33.97 4.47
N VAL A 105 22.64 -35.08 5.17
CA VAL A 105 21.56 -35.69 5.98
C VAL A 105 21.16 -34.76 7.11
N SER A 106 22.09 -34.14 7.83
CA SER A 106 21.75 -33.20 8.91
C SER A 106 21.11 -31.91 8.40
N SER A 107 21.45 -31.45 7.19
CA SER A 107 20.85 -30.28 6.58
C SER A 107 19.41 -30.52 6.09
N ASN A 108 19.11 -31.74 5.68
CA ASN A 108 17.78 -32.11 5.20
C ASN A 108 16.79 -32.47 6.32
N SER A 109 17.26 -32.97 7.46
CA SER A 109 16.40 -33.29 8.61
C SER A 109 15.82 -32.04 9.29
N SER A 110 16.48 -30.88 9.20
CA SER A 110 15.96 -29.63 9.77
C SER A 110 14.83 -29.00 8.93
N LYS A 111 14.73 -29.30 7.64
CA LYS A 111 13.69 -28.74 6.76
C LYS A 111 12.34 -29.45 6.86
N ALA A 112 12.33 -30.72 7.22
CA ALA A 112 11.08 -31.50 7.35
C ALA A 112 10.22 -31.03 8.55
N ASN A 113 10.81 -30.43 9.59
CA ASN A 113 10.12 -29.96 10.79
C ASN A 113 9.73 -28.46 10.76
N GLU A 114 10.20 -27.71 9.78
CA GLU A 114 9.97 -26.25 9.71
C GLU A 114 8.50 -25.91 9.35
N TYR A 115 7.77 -26.85 8.76
CA TYR A 115 6.39 -26.67 8.28
C TYR A 115 5.34 -27.53 9.00
N LEU A 116 5.70 -28.21 10.08
CA LEU A 116 4.78 -29.10 10.81
C LEU A 116 3.57 -28.35 11.43
N HIS A 117 3.73 -27.04 11.64
CA HIS A 117 2.69 -26.15 12.20
C HIS A 117 2.28 -25.01 11.25
N GLY A 118 2.53 -25.15 9.94
CA GLY A 118 2.24 -24.14 8.91
C GLY A 118 3.48 -23.45 8.39
N SER A 119 3.34 -22.72 7.28
CA SER A 119 4.43 -22.02 6.60
C SER A 119 4.77 -20.66 7.21
N ALA A 120 4.06 -20.23 8.26
CA ALA A 120 4.27 -18.93 8.90
C ALA A 120 5.62 -18.87 9.64
N ARG A 121 6.44 -17.89 9.27
CA ARG A 121 7.73 -17.61 9.87
C ARG A 121 8.03 -16.11 9.86
N TRP A 122 8.98 -15.68 10.70
CA TRP A 122 9.46 -14.30 10.62
C TRP A 122 10.22 -14.08 9.30
N ALA A 123 9.88 -12.98 8.63
CA ALA A 123 10.52 -12.62 7.38
C ALA A 123 11.98 -12.21 7.59
N GLY A 124 12.88 -12.79 6.82
CA GLY A 124 14.27 -12.34 6.75
C GLY A 124 14.47 -11.29 5.67
N LYS A 125 15.70 -10.72 5.57
CA LYS A 125 16.05 -9.69 4.59
C LYS A 125 15.64 -10.05 3.15
N LYS A 126 15.87 -11.31 2.74
CA LYS A 126 15.52 -11.79 1.39
C LYS A 126 14.01 -11.79 1.14
N ASP A 127 13.21 -12.15 2.15
CA ASP A 127 11.75 -12.15 2.03
C ASP A 127 11.21 -10.74 1.92
N ILE A 128 11.74 -9.81 2.73
CA ILE A 128 11.37 -8.40 2.74
C ILE A 128 11.75 -7.73 1.41
N GLN A 129 12.93 -8.07 0.85
CA GLN A 129 13.36 -7.60 -0.47
C GLN A 129 12.50 -8.17 -1.59
N ALA A 130 12.16 -9.46 -1.54
CA ALA A 130 11.29 -10.11 -2.50
C ALA A 130 9.86 -9.52 -2.50
N ALA A 131 9.38 -9.08 -1.32
CA ALA A 131 8.12 -8.36 -1.16
C ALA A 131 8.20 -6.89 -1.62
N GLY A 132 9.35 -6.40 -2.07
CA GLY A 132 9.52 -5.02 -2.54
C GLY A 132 9.44 -3.95 -1.45
N LEU A 133 9.52 -4.32 -0.17
CA LEU A 133 9.37 -3.39 0.96
C LEU A 133 10.66 -2.63 1.32
N LEU A 134 11.82 -3.05 0.80
CA LEU A 134 13.08 -2.35 0.94
C LEU A 134 13.43 -1.62 -0.36
N PRO A 135 14.13 -0.47 -0.29
CA PRO A 135 14.62 0.21 -1.49
C PRO A 135 15.52 -0.71 -2.30
N ARG A 136 15.47 -0.58 -3.63
CA ARG A 136 16.39 -1.27 -4.53
C ARG A 136 17.83 -0.94 -4.14
N PRO A 137 18.73 -1.93 -4.09
CA PRO A 137 20.16 -1.63 -3.97
C PRO A 137 20.56 -0.75 -5.16
N ARG A 138 21.34 0.30 -4.89
CA ARG A 138 21.87 1.18 -5.93
C ARG A 138 22.70 0.36 -6.92
N SER A 139 22.54 0.62 -8.21
CA SER A 139 23.46 0.10 -9.21
C SER A 139 24.85 0.75 -9.02
N ILE A 140 25.90 0.09 -9.45
CA ILE A 140 27.29 0.63 -9.37
C ILE A 140 27.35 1.98 -10.09
N LEU A 141 26.61 2.13 -11.19
CA LEU A 141 26.54 3.38 -11.97
C LEU A 141 25.89 4.53 -11.19
N GLU A 142 24.83 4.26 -10.41
CA GLU A 142 24.16 5.25 -9.57
C GLU A 142 25.02 5.68 -8.37
N VAL A 143 25.85 4.77 -7.85
CA VAL A 143 26.82 5.08 -6.79
C VAL A 143 27.94 5.96 -7.36
N VAL A 144 28.47 5.64 -8.54
CA VAL A 144 29.57 6.38 -9.18
C VAL A 144 29.13 7.75 -9.68
N THR A 145 27.89 7.88 -10.17
CA THR A 145 27.35 9.17 -10.67
C THR A 145 26.82 10.09 -9.57
N GLY A 146 26.88 9.68 -8.30
CA GLY A 146 26.42 10.50 -7.18
C GLY A 146 24.91 10.79 -7.20
N LYS A 147 24.11 10.06 -8.00
CA LYS A 147 22.66 10.19 -7.95
C LYS A 147 22.17 9.81 -6.56
N ASP A 148 21.53 10.75 -5.90
CA ASP A 148 20.86 10.49 -4.64
C ASP A 148 19.94 9.27 -4.78
N ALA A 149 19.95 8.41 -3.76
CA ALA A 149 18.99 7.32 -3.73
C ALA A 149 17.61 7.93 -3.90
N ALA A 150 16.90 7.54 -4.95
CA ALA A 150 15.52 7.93 -5.10
C ALA A 150 14.83 7.65 -3.77
N MET A 151 14.28 8.68 -3.12
CA MET A 151 13.53 8.51 -1.89
C MET A 151 12.51 7.42 -2.18
N SER A 152 12.49 6.37 -1.37
CA SER A 152 11.55 5.26 -1.57
C SER A 152 10.15 5.83 -1.46
N THR A 153 9.51 6.02 -2.61
CA THR A 153 8.12 6.43 -2.70
C THR A 153 7.26 5.25 -2.32
N GLY A 154 6.41 5.39 -1.32
CA GLY A 154 5.52 4.30 -0.90
C GLY A 154 4.92 4.57 0.47
N VAL A 155 3.85 3.85 0.77
CA VAL A 155 3.20 3.86 2.08
C VAL A 155 4.15 3.26 3.11
N TYR A 156 4.39 3.96 4.20
CA TYR A 156 5.18 3.43 5.31
C TYR A 156 4.38 2.34 6.03
N VAL A 157 4.93 1.14 6.09
CA VAL A 157 4.27 -0.03 6.67
C VAL A 157 4.97 -0.56 7.94
N GLY A 158 6.08 0.04 8.33
CA GLY A 158 6.80 -0.33 9.55
C GLY A 158 8.29 -0.18 9.45
N GLY A 159 9.00 -0.73 10.44
CA GLY A 159 10.46 -0.78 10.49
C GLY A 159 10.96 -2.19 10.72
N TRP A 160 12.16 -2.44 10.25
CA TRP A 160 12.86 -3.70 10.43
C TRP A 160 14.32 -3.45 10.83
N GLU A 161 14.78 -4.10 11.88
CA GLU A 161 16.16 -4.06 12.33
C GLU A 161 16.90 -5.28 11.79
N ASP A 162 18.02 -5.05 11.11
CA ASP A 162 18.85 -6.12 10.58
C ASP A 162 19.73 -6.74 11.67
N LYS A 163 20.49 -7.78 11.30
CA LYS A 163 21.36 -8.51 12.22
C LYS A 163 22.51 -7.66 12.78
N ASP A 164 22.84 -6.58 12.07
CA ASP A 164 23.93 -5.66 12.40
C ASP A 164 23.41 -4.48 13.25
N GLY A 165 22.11 -4.47 13.57
CA GLY A 165 21.47 -3.43 14.36
C GLY A 165 21.05 -2.20 13.57
N ASN A 166 21.07 -2.24 12.22
CA ASN A 166 20.64 -1.13 11.40
C ASN A 166 19.12 -1.16 11.24
N PHE A 167 18.49 -0.01 11.45
CA PHE A 167 17.06 0.14 11.28
C PHE A 167 16.69 0.54 9.86
N HIS A 168 15.79 -0.21 9.24
CA HIS A 168 15.29 0.00 7.88
C HIS A 168 13.81 0.35 7.89
N TYR A 169 13.43 1.43 7.18
CA TYR A 169 12.04 1.78 6.96
C TYR A 169 11.45 0.95 5.83
N LEU A 170 10.38 0.21 6.14
CA LEU A 170 9.67 -0.61 5.16
C LEU A 170 8.57 0.22 4.49
N ARG A 171 8.52 0.17 3.15
CA ARG A 171 7.56 0.92 2.35
C ARG A 171 6.93 0.05 1.30
N HIS A 172 5.61 0.13 1.21
CA HIS A 172 4.84 -0.54 0.17
C HIS A 172 4.59 0.45 -0.98
N ASN A 173 5.03 0.11 -2.19
CA ASN A 173 4.90 0.93 -3.39
C ASN A 173 4.13 0.22 -4.52
N GLY A 174 3.45 -0.88 -4.22
CA GLY A 174 2.58 -1.60 -5.13
C GLY A 174 1.21 -0.93 -5.31
N PRO A 175 0.34 -1.49 -6.16
CA PRO A 175 -1.03 -1.04 -6.37
C PRO A 175 -1.99 -1.51 -5.27
N GLU A 176 -1.56 -2.39 -4.38
CA GLU A 176 -2.41 -3.00 -3.38
C GLU A 176 -2.75 -2.03 -2.25
N HIS A 177 -3.96 -2.17 -1.71
CA HIS A 177 -4.40 -1.41 -0.55
C HIS A 177 -3.73 -1.91 0.73
N VAL A 178 -3.39 -0.98 1.63
CA VAL A 178 -2.87 -1.30 2.96
C VAL A 178 -3.97 -1.17 4.00
N LEU A 179 -4.31 -2.28 4.65
CA LEU A 179 -5.30 -2.33 5.72
C LEU A 179 -4.64 -2.63 7.06
N THR A 180 -4.88 -1.77 8.06
CA THR A 180 -4.29 -1.90 9.38
C THR A 180 -5.36 -2.06 10.45
N TYR A 181 -5.35 -3.20 11.12
CA TYR A 181 -6.18 -3.47 12.29
C TYR A 181 -5.38 -3.30 13.58
N ALA A 182 -5.85 -2.42 14.45
CA ALA A 182 -5.25 -2.26 15.77
C ALA A 182 -6.24 -1.56 16.72
N PRO A 183 -6.16 -1.79 18.03
CA PRO A 183 -7.02 -1.15 19.04
C PRO A 183 -6.87 0.38 19.03
N THR A 184 -7.79 1.06 19.67
CA THR A 184 -7.67 2.50 19.94
C THR A 184 -6.42 2.77 20.76
N ARG A 185 -5.71 3.87 20.48
CA ARG A 185 -4.44 4.27 21.11
C ARG A 185 -3.25 3.32 20.90
N SER A 186 -3.33 2.39 19.94
CA SER A 186 -2.21 1.52 19.57
C SER A 186 -1.10 2.20 18.74
N GLY A 187 -1.24 3.48 18.44
CA GLY A 187 -0.26 4.23 17.65
C GLY A 187 -0.43 4.16 16.14
N LYS A 188 -1.55 3.64 15.59
CA LYS A 188 -1.80 3.57 14.13
C LYS A 188 -1.53 4.90 13.40
N GLY A 189 -2.10 5.99 13.92
CA GLY A 189 -1.95 7.32 13.33
C GLY A 189 -0.50 7.79 13.34
N VAL A 190 0.12 7.83 14.50
CA VAL A 190 1.50 8.32 14.66
C VAL A 190 2.56 7.35 14.16
N GLY A 191 2.26 6.05 14.11
CA GLY A 191 3.21 5.01 13.70
C GLY A 191 3.20 4.69 12.21
N LEU A 192 2.09 4.92 11.50
CA LEU A 192 1.95 4.58 10.08
C LEU A 192 1.50 5.77 9.24
N VAL A 193 0.40 6.44 9.62
CA VAL A 193 -0.21 7.50 8.81
C VAL A 193 0.67 8.75 8.76
N VAL A 194 1.10 9.26 9.91
CA VAL A 194 1.96 10.44 9.99
C VAL A 194 3.30 10.23 9.29
N PRO A 195 4.07 9.13 9.54
CA PRO A 195 5.30 8.86 8.80
C PRO A 195 5.09 8.75 7.29
N THR A 196 3.95 8.16 6.85
CA THR A 196 3.60 8.14 5.43
C THR A 196 3.41 9.55 4.89
N LEU A 197 2.59 10.39 5.52
CA LEU A 197 2.32 11.76 5.07
C LEU A 197 3.56 12.64 5.06
N LEU A 198 4.48 12.46 6.00
CA LEU A 198 5.75 13.21 6.05
C LEU A 198 6.77 12.77 4.98
N SER A 199 6.62 11.58 4.42
CA SER A 199 7.58 11.02 3.48
C SER A 199 7.01 10.73 2.08
N TRP A 200 5.70 10.85 1.89
CA TRP A 200 5.02 10.73 0.60
C TRP A 200 5.08 12.05 -0.16
N GLY A 201 5.88 12.11 -1.23
CA GLY A 201 6.08 13.35 -2.00
C GLY A 201 4.94 13.70 -2.97
N ALA A 202 4.15 12.71 -3.39
CA ALA A 202 3.09 12.89 -4.37
C ALA A 202 1.77 13.42 -3.75
N SER A 203 0.70 13.47 -4.54
CA SER A 203 -0.61 13.92 -4.08
C SER A 203 -1.21 12.97 -3.04
N ALA A 204 -2.12 13.46 -2.23
CA ALA A 204 -2.82 12.66 -1.23
C ALA A 204 -4.21 13.20 -0.91
N VAL A 205 -5.18 12.32 -0.70
CA VAL A 205 -6.46 12.64 -0.07
C VAL A 205 -6.50 11.99 1.31
N VAL A 206 -6.73 12.79 2.33
CA VAL A 206 -6.65 12.40 3.73
C VAL A 206 -7.98 12.66 4.40
N THR A 207 -8.67 11.60 4.85
CA THR A 207 -9.83 11.77 5.73
C THR A 207 -9.35 11.92 7.17
N ASP A 208 -9.64 13.06 7.78
CA ASP A 208 -9.09 13.47 9.08
C ASP A 208 -10.22 13.79 10.06
N LEU A 209 -10.50 12.84 10.94
CA LEU A 209 -11.42 13.07 12.05
C LEU A 209 -10.68 13.88 13.13
N LYS A 210 -11.14 15.10 13.40
CA LYS A 210 -10.61 16.08 14.33
C LYS A 210 -9.59 17.08 13.79
N GLY A 211 -9.00 16.90 12.62
CA GLY A 211 -7.96 17.77 12.07
C GLY A 211 -6.55 17.53 12.66
N GLU A 212 -6.33 16.39 13.33
CA GLU A 212 -5.02 16.06 13.92
C GLU A 212 -3.95 15.81 12.84
N LEU A 213 -4.31 15.13 11.76
CA LEU A 213 -3.38 14.86 10.64
C LEU A 213 -3.03 16.15 9.90
N TRP A 214 -4.02 17.03 9.69
CA TRP A 214 -3.80 18.37 9.16
C TRP A 214 -2.79 19.14 10.02
N ALA A 215 -3.03 19.24 11.33
CA ALA A 215 -2.19 20.00 12.25
C ALA A 215 -0.74 19.49 12.26
N MET A 216 -0.53 18.17 12.22
CA MET A 216 0.79 17.56 12.32
C MET A 216 1.56 17.55 10.98
N THR A 217 0.89 17.53 9.82
CA THR A 217 1.57 17.22 8.56
C THR A 217 1.42 18.27 7.48
N ALA A 218 0.40 19.15 7.52
CA ALA A 218 0.11 20.12 6.46
C ALA A 218 1.26 21.10 6.23
N GLY A 219 1.85 21.65 7.29
CA GLY A 219 2.98 22.57 7.20
C GLY A 219 4.22 21.92 6.59
N TRP A 220 4.52 20.69 6.97
CA TRP A 220 5.62 19.92 6.39
C TRP A 220 5.40 19.66 4.90
N ARG A 221 4.20 19.17 4.52
CA ARG A 221 3.86 18.87 3.13
C ARG A 221 3.95 20.10 2.25
N LYS A 222 3.50 21.26 2.74
CA LYS A 222 3.63 22.54 2.03
C LYS A 222 5.10 22.93 1.85
N LYS A 223 5.89 22.90 2.93
CA LYS A 223 7.27 23.44 2.93
C LYS A 223 8.28 22.50 2.30
N HIS A 224 8.24 21.21 2.61
CA HIS A 224 9.27 20.24 2.25
C HIS A 224 8.88 19.33 1.09
N ALA A 225 7.62 18.90 1.00
CA ALA A 225 7.12 18.11 -0.11
C ALA A 225 6.57 19.00 -1.27
N ARG A 226 6.60 20.33 -1.13
CA ARG A 226 6.13 21.31 -2.15
C ARG A 226 4.70 21.05 -2.62
N ASN A 227 3.86 20.51 -1.73
CA ASN A 227 2.48 20.25 -2.06
C ASN A 227 1.62 21.53 -1.94
N LYS A 228 0.67 21.72 -2.86
CA LYS A 228 -0.48 22.59 -2.63
C LYS A 228 -1.37 21.90 -1.59
N VAL A 229 -1.51 22.50 -0.42
CA VAL A 229 -2.24 21.89 0.71
C VAL A 229 -3.59 22.53 0.86
N LEU A 230 -4.65 21.72 0.78
CA LEU A 230 -6.05 22.12 0.85
C LEU A 230 -6.70 21.50 2.08
N ARG A 231 -7.49 22.29 2.80
CA ARG A 231 -8.31 21.83 3.93
C ARG A 231 -9.77 22.05 3.60
N PHE A 232 -10.49 20.97 3.38
CA PHE A 232 -11.95 21.01 3.22
C PHE A 232 -12.59 20.57 4.55
N GLU A 233 -13.16 21.53 5.26
CA GLU A 233 -13.91 21.33 6.50
C GLU A 233 -15.25 22.03 6.40
N PRO A 234 -16.27 21.34 5.85
CA PRO A 234 -17.50 21.97 5.40
C PRO A 234 -18.32 22.62 6.50
N ALA A 235 -18.16 22.23 7.76
CA ALA A 235 -18.86 22.83 8.91
C ALA A 235 -18.06 23.92 9.63
N THR A 236 -16.88 24.33 9.12
CA THR A 236 -16.13 25.42 9.74
C THR A 236 -16.43 26.78 9.10
N ALA A 237 -16.54 27.79 9.95
CA ALA A 237 -16.77 29.16 9.48
C ALA A 237 -15.57 29.79 8.76
N ASN A 238 -14.35 29.34 9.07
CA ASN A 238 -13.12 29.94 8.55
C ASN A 238 -12.05 28.87 8.23
N GLY A 239 -11.23 29.14 7.20
CA GLY A 239 -10.07 28.32 6.87
C GLY A 239 -10.36 27.03 6.10
N SER A 240 -11.60 26.81 5.67
CA SER A 240 -11.92 25.77 4.70
C SER A 240 -11.76 26.31 3.29
N VAL A 241 -11.25 25.49 2.36
CA VAL A 241 -11.44 25.72 0.93
C VAL A 241 -12.87 25.40 0.58
N CYS A 242 -13.40 26.09 -0.43
CA CYS A 242 -14.74 25.81 -0.98
C CYS A 242 -14.64 24.77 -2.08
N TRP A 243 -15.67 23.89 -2.17
CA TRP A 243 -15.81 22.95 -3.25
C TRP A 243 -17.29 22.68 -3.54
N ASN A 244 -17.71 23.01 -4.75
CA ASN A 244 -19.07 22.79 -5.24
C ASN A 244 -19.12 21.52 -6.09
N PRO A 245 -19.83 20.47 -5.69
CA PRO A 245 -19.91 19.23 -6.46
C PRO A 245 -20.54 19.41 -7.86
N LEU A 246 -21.42 20.41 -8.05
CA LEU A 246 -22.02 20.69 -9.35
C LEU A 246 -21.04 21.24 -10.37
N ASP A 247 -19.95 21.84 -9.92
CA ASP A 247 -18.88 22.31 -10.79
C ASP A 247 -18.10 21.18 -11.48
N GLU A 248 -18.15 19.96 -10.98
CA GLU A 248 -17.51 18.80 -11.60
C GLU A 248 -18.34 18.18 -12.74
N ILE A 249 -19.58 18.65 -12.95
CA ILE A 249 -20.48 18.17 -14.01
C ILE A 249 -20.02 18.70 -15.36
N ARG A 250 -19.89 17.84 -16.35
CA ARG A 250 -19.51 18.17 -17.74
C ARG A 250 -20.71 18.71 -18.52
N LEU A 251 -21.25 19.84 -18.07
CA LEU A 251 -22.42 20.45 -18.67
C LEU A 251 -22.21 20.78 -20.16
N GLY A 252 -23.20 20.49 -20.99
CA GLY A 252 -23.14 20.71 -22.44
C GLY A 252 -22.43 19.58 -23.20
N SER A 253 -21.98 18.53 -22.53
CA SER A 253 -21.50 17.30 -23.16
C SER A 253 -22.53 16.18 -23.10
N GLU A 254 -22.35 15.12 -23.88
CA GLU A 254 -23.14 13.88 -23.82
C GLU A 254 -23.11 13.19 -22.44
N TYR A 255 -22.13 13.53 -21.59
CA TYR A 255 -21.94 12.97 -20.25
C TYR A 255 -22.73 13.71 -19.17
N ALA A 256 -23.31 14.88 -19.45
CA ALA A 256 -23.92 15.74 -18.44
C ALA A 256 -25.01 15.03 -17.64
N VAL A 257 -25.91 14.30 -18.32
CA VAL A 257 -27.01 13.55 -17.66
C VAL A 257 -26.44 12.46 -16.77
N GLY A 258 -25.47 11.68 -17.28
CA GLY A 258 -24.82 10.60 -16.52
C GLY A 258 -24.06 11.11 -15.30
N ASP A 259 -23.38 12.25 -15.41
CA ASP A 259 -22.67 12.89 -14.29
C ASP A 259 -23.67 13.32 -13.20
N VAL A 260 -24.80 13.93 -13.57
CA VAL A 260 -25.84 14.33 -12.62
C VAL A 260 -26.54 13.11 -12.00
N GLN A 261 -26.81 12.06 -12.78
CA GLN A 261 -27.36 10.80 -12.24
C GLN A 261 -26.43 10.18 -11.21
N ASN A 262 -25.14 10.16 -11.48
CA ASN A 262 -24.13 9.67 -10.54
C ASN A 262 -24.13 10.49 -9.24
N LEU A 263 -24.17 11.81 -9.33
CA LEU A 263 -24.24 12.70 -8.16
C LEU A 263 -25.56 12.51 -7.39
N ALA A 264 -26.69 12.50 -8.08
CA ALA A 264 -28.01 12.29 -7.46
C ALA A 264 -28.08 10.95 -6.73
N THR A 265 -27.51 9.88 -7.30
CA THR A 265 -27.40 8.56 -6.62
C THR A 265 -26.66 8.68 -5.28
N LEU A 266 -25.55 9.41 -5.26
CA LEU A 266 -24.76 9.59 -4.02
C LEU A 266 -25.51 10.40 -2.95
N ILE A 267 -26.38 11.32 -3.37
CA ILE A 267 -27.21 12.14 -2.48
C ILE A 267 -28.36 11.31 -1.90
N VAL A 268 -29.09 10.55 -2.75
CA VAL A 268 -30.31 9.81 -2.34
C VAL A 268 -29.99 8.49 -1.63
N ASP A 269 -28.81 7.91 -1.86
CA ASP A 269 -28.34 6.71 -1.19
C ASP A 269 -27.09 7.00 -0.33
N PRO A 270 -27.24 7.71 0.79
CA PRO A 270 -26.09 8.06 1.65
C PRO A 270 -25.43 6.86 2.33
N ASN A 271 -26.05 5.69 2.31
CA ASN A 271 -25.52 4.47 2.92
C ASN A 271 -24.88 3.48 1.92
N GLY A 272 -25.07 3.67 0.61
CA GLY A 272 -24.52 2.80 -0.43
C GLY A 272 -25.20 1.44 -0.53
N LYS A 273 -26.48 1.38 -0.18
CA LYS A 273 -27.27 0.15 -0.22
C LYS A 273 -28.03 -0.05 -1.53
N GLY A 274 -28.05 0.96 -2.38
CA GLY A 274 -28.86 1.02 -3.58
C GLY A 274 -30.20 1.75 -3.35
N LEU A 275 -30.90 2.02 -4.45
CA LEU A 275 -32.22 2.67 -4.42
C LEU A 275 -33.32 1.60 -4.32
N ASP A 276 -33.65 1.15 -3.11
CA ASP A 276 -34.58 0.03 -2.91
C ASP A 276 -36.05 0.51 -2.81
N SER A 277 -36.29 1.69 -2.24
CA SER A 277 -37.64 2.19 -2.04
C SER A 277 -38.19 2.98 -3.25
N HIS A 278 -39.51 2.97 -3.45
CA HIS A 278 -40.20 3.79 -4.44
C HIS A 278 -39.85 5.27 -4.25
N TRP A 279 -39.87 5.76 -3.01
CA TRP A 279 -39.60 7.15 -2.67
C TRP A 279 -38.17 7.59 -3.02
N GLN A 280 -37.19 6.70 -2.84
CA GLN A 280 -35.82 6.97 -3.25
C GLN A 280 -35.68 7.09 -4.77
N LYS A 281 -36.29 6.15 -5.51
CA LYS A 281 -36.27 6.16 -6.98
C LYS A 281 -36.91 7.39 -7.57
N THR A 282 -38.05 7.79 -7.03
CA THR A 282 -38.79 9.00 -7.51
C THR A 282 -38.07 10.29 -7.11
N ALA A 283 -37.58 10.39 -5.88
CA ALA A 283 -36.76 11.53 -5.46
C ALA A 283 -35.45 11.64 -6.27
N PHE A 284 -34.81 10.52 -6.63
CA PHE A 284 -33.67 10.50 -7.53
C PHE A 284 -34.03 11.09 -8.89
N ALA A 285 -35.12 10.63 -9.53
CA ALA A 285 -35.56 11.14 -10.85
C ALA A 285 -35.84 12.64 -10.81
N LEU A 286 -36.52 13.11 -9.77
CA LEU A 286 -36.79 14.53 -9.56
C LEU A 286 -35.49 15.34 -9.39
N LEU A 287 -34.57 14.89 -8.53
CA LEU A 287 -33.29 15.58 -8.28
C LEU A 287 -32.43 15.66 -9.55
N VAL A 288 -32.41 14.62 -10.38
CA VAL A 288 -31.71 14.67 -11.68
C VAL A 288 -32.26 15.80 -12.55
N GLY A 289 -33.57 15.91 -12.68
CA GLY A 289 -34.23 16.98 -13.47
C GLY A 289 -33.93 18.37 -12.93
N VAL A 290 -34.10 18.57 -11.61
CA VAL A 290 -33.92 19.89 -10.97
C VAL A 290 -32.44 20.31 -10.97
N ILE A 291 -31.52 19.42 -10.74
CA ILE A 291 -30.08 19.74 -10.80
C ILE A 291 -29.66 20.12 -12.22
N LEU A 292 -30.12 19.39 -13.24
CA LEU A 292 -29.84 19.74 -14.63
C LEU A 292 -30.46 21.12 -14.97
N HIS A 293 -31.71 21.38 -14.56
CA HIS A 293 -32.36 22.66 -14.76
C HIS A 293 -31.57 23.80 -14.11
N ALA A 294 -31.20 23.64 -12.85
CA ALA A 294 -30.40 24.63 -12.13
C ALA A 294 -29.07 24.92 -12.82
N LEU A 295 -28.37 23.88 -13.34
CA LEU A 295 -27.13 24.04 -14.07
C LEU A 295 -27.27 24.82 -15.37
N TYR A 296 -28.28 24.51 -16.19
CA TYR A 296 -28.50 25.22 -17.45
C TYR A 296 -28.94 26.65 -17.19
N LYS A 297 -29.88 26.85 -16.27
CA LYS A 297 -30.35 28.19 -15.91
C LYS A 297 -29.22 29.08 -15.37
N ALA A 298 -28.42 28.56 -14.44
CA ALA A 298 -27.27 29.28 -13.91
C ALA A 298 -26.24 29.63 -14.99
N LYS A 299 -26.03 28.75 -15.97
CA LYS A 299 -25.17 29.01 -17.13
C LYS A 299 -25.68 30.18 -17.97
N ASP A 300 -26.97 30.21 -18.25
CA ASP A 300 -27.60 31.27 -19.06
C ASP A 300 -27.64 32.61 -18.31
N ASP A 301 -27.89 32.57 -16.99
CA ASP A 301 -27.89 33.74 -16.10
C ASP A 301 -26.45 34.22 -15.72
N GLY A 302 -25.40 33.52 -16.14
CA GLY A 302 -24.00 33.83 -15.78
C GLY A 302 -23.73 33.68 -14.29
N THR A 303 -24.49 32.82 -13.59
CA THR A 303 -24.35 32.52 -12.15
C THR A 303 -23.79 31.10 -11.92
N THR A 304 -23.70 30.68 -10.66
CA THR A 304 -23.19 29.34 -10.30
C THR A 304 -24.31 28.52 -9.67
N ALA A 305 -24.67 27.39 -10.28
CA ALA A 305 -25.56 26.43 -9.66
C ALA A 305 -24.87 25.72 -8.49
N THR A 306 -25.57 25.53 -7.40
CA THR A 306 -25.07 24.89 -6.17
C THR A 306 -26.15 23.99 -5.56
N LEU A 307 -25.80 23.03 -4.71
CA LEU A 307 -26.82 22.23 -4.01
C LEU A 307 -27.70 23.07 -3.09
N PRO A 308 -27.21 24.13 -2.41
CA PRO A 308 -28.09 25.10 -1.77
C PRO A 308 -29.08 25.78 -2.71
N SER A 309 -28.68 26.14 -3.93
CA SER A 309 -29.63 26.75 -4.90
C SER A 309 -30.67 25.75 -5.42
N VAL A 310 -30.30 24.47 -5.53
CA VAL A 310 -31.27 23.40 -5.86
C VAL A 310 -32.29 23.20 -4.74
N ASP A 311 -31.85 23.21 -3.46
CA ASP A 311 -32.79 23.17 -2.33
C ASP A 311 -33.70 24.39 -2.29
N ALA A 312 -33.15 25.58 -2.55
CA ALA A 312 -33.93 26.81 -2.62
C ALA A 312 -35.01 26.78 -3.71
N MET A 313 -34.72 26.25 -4.92
CA MET A 313 -35.70 26.07 -5.98
C MET A 313 -36.87 25.18 -5.56
N LEU A 314 -36.59 24.09 -4.80
CA LEU A 314 -37.61 23.15 -4.33
C LEU A 314 -38.36 23.64 -3.08
N ALA A 315 -37.84 24.62 -2.36
CA ALA A 315 -38.33 25.05 -1.07
C ALA A 315 -38.68 26.57 -1.01
N ASP A 316 -38.74 27.24 -2.14
CA ASP A 316 -39.05 28.68 -2.21
C ASP A 316 -40.48 28.94 -1.65
N PRO A 317 -40.58 29.70 -0.53
CA PRO A 317 -41.90 30.00 0.05
C PRO A 317 -42.72 31.00 -0.76
N ASN A 318 -42.10 31.73 -1.70
CA ASN A 318 -42.74 32.78 -2.50
C ASN A 318 -43.17 32.29 -3.87
N ARG A 319 -42.93 31.00 -4.17
CA ARG A 319 -43.22 30.41 -5.47
C ARG A 319 -44.04 29.14 -5.32
N ASP A 320 -45.14 29.02 -6.09
CA ASP A 320 -45.85 27.76 -6.21
C ASP A 320 -44.94 26.70 -6.87
N ILE A 321 -44.97 25.51 -6.35
CA ILE A 321 -44.11 24.42 -6.87
C ILE A 321 -44.50 24.02 -8.29
N GLY A 322 -45.77 24.15 -8.68
CA GLY A 322 -46.25 23.92 -10.04
C GLY A 322 -45.64 24.89 -11.06
N GLU A 323 -45.33 26.13 -10.66
CA GLU A 323 -44.59 27.06 -11.50
C GLU A 323 -43.18 26.58 -11.82
N LEU A 324 -42.53 25.93 -10.87
CA LEU A 324 -41.21 25.30 -11.12
C LEU A 324 -41.34 24.19 -12.16
N TRP A 325 -42.36 23.34 -12.05
CA TRP A 325 -42.57 22.26 -13.04
C TRP A 325 -42.86 22.82 -14.43
N MET A 326 -43.67 23.87 -14.53
CA MET A 326 -43.93 24.52 -15.79
C MET A 326 -42.68 25.19 -16.38
N GLU A 327 -41.88 25.86 -15.56
CA GLU A 327 -40.57 26.40 -16.00
C GLU A 327 -39.66 25.29 -16.54
N MET A 328 -39.49 24.22 -15.80
CA MET A 328 -38.65 23.07 -16.22
C MET A 328 -39.15 22.45 -17.55
N ALA A 329 -40.47 22.41 -17.77
CA ALA A 329 -41.09 21.85 -18.98
C ALA A 329 -40.97 22.77 -20.20
N THR A 330 -40.88 24.08 -20.01
CA THR A 330 -40.96 25.07 -21.11
C THR A 330 -39.63 25.80 -21.36
N TYR A 331 -38.70 25.78 -20.42
CA TYR A 331 -37.40 26.46 -20.55
C TYR A 331 -36.55 25.89 -21.69
N GLY A 332 -35.91 26.78 -22.45
CA GLY A 332 -35.05 26.42 -23.59
C GLY A 332 -33.60 26.11 -23.17
N HIS A 333 -33.34 24.96 -22.54
CA HIS A 333 -32.06 24.60 -21.96
C HIS A 333 -30.91 24.44 -22.96
N VAL A 334 -31.19 23.92 -24.17
CA VAL A 334 -30.17 23.65 -25.19
C VAL A 334 -30.63 24.25 -26.51
N ALA A 335 -29.94 25.25 -27.01
CA ALA A 335 -30.23 25.92 -28.27
C ALA A 335 -31.72 26.39 -28.38
N GLY A 336 -32.31 26.87 -27.28
CA GLY A 336 -33.69 27.31 -27.20
C GLY A 336 -34.73 26.19 -27.12
N GLN A 337 -34.31 24.94 -27.04
CA GLN A 337 -35.18 23.78 -26.89
C GLN A 337 -35.13 23.20 -25.47
N ASN A 338 -36.26 22.62 -25.05
CA ASN A 338 -36.31 21.92 -23.76
C ASN A 338 -35.41 20.67 -23.75
N HIS A 339 -34.70 20.45 -22.66
CA HIS A 339 -33.90 19.28 -22.49
C HIS A 339 -34.77 18.09 -22.06
N HIS A 340 -34.75 16.99 -22.81
CA HIS A 340 -35.63 15.83 -22.62
C HIS A 340 -35.69 15.32 -21.19
N ALA A 341 -34.51 15.10 -20.53
CA ALA A 341 -34.48 14.59 -19.16
C ALA A 341 -35.09 15.56 -18.14
N ILE A 342 -35.02 16.88 -18.37
CA ILE A 342 -35.60 17.90 -17.50
C ILE A 342 -37.10 17.95 -17.72
N GLY A 343 -37.53 18.00 -18.99
CA GLY A 343 -38.96 18.00 -19.35
C GLY A 343 -39.70 16.76 -18.86
N SER A 344 -39.05 15.58 -18.98
CA SER A 344 -39.62 14.32 -18.44
C SER A 344 -39.79 14.34 -16.94
N ALA A 345 -38.79 14.84 -16.19
CA ALA A 345 -38.87 14.93 -14.72
C ALA A 345 -39.97 15.89 -14.27
N ALA A 346 -40.13 17.03 -14.98
CA ALA A 346 -41.24 17.97 -14.75
C ALA A 346 -42.61 17.35 -15.04
N ARG A 347 -42.72 16.65 -16.16
CA ARG A 347 -43.94 15.96 -16.56
C ARG A 347 -44.35 14.89 -15.57
N ASP A 348 -43.40 14.09 -15.11
CA ASP A 348 -43.61 13.07 -14.06
C ASP A 348 -44.23 13.69 -12.79
N MET A 349 -43.76 14.87 -12.38
CA MET A 349 -44.33 15.56 -11.20
C MET A 349 -45.71 16.13 -11.43
N MET A 350 -45.98 16.67 -12.63
CA MET A 350 -47.31 17.23 -12.98
C MET A 350 -48.39 16.16 -13.13
N ASP A 351 -48.01 14.97 -13.63
CA ASP A 351 -48.96 13.86 -13.87
C ASP A 351 -49.25 13.01 -12.60
N ARG A 352 -48.54 13.27 -11.50
CA ARG A 352 -48.77 12.56 -10.23
C ARG A 352 -49.95 13.10 -9.47
N PRO A 353 -50.67 12.26 -8.73
CA PRO A 353 -51.62 12.73 -7.70
C PRO A 353 -50.91 13.67 -6.71
N GLU A 354 -51.59 14.70 -6.25
CA GLU A 354 -51.03 15.76 -5.40
C GLU A 354 -50.36 15.20 -4.12
N GLU A 355 -50.97 14.21 -3.46
CA GLU A 355 -50.42 13.56 -2.26
C GLU A 355 -49.09 12.81 -2.55
N GLU A 356 -49.01 12.12 -3.69
CA GLU A 356 -47.80 11.42 -4.09
C GLU A 356 -46.70 12.43 -4.48
N ALA A 357 -47.04 13.44 -5.28
CA ALA A 357 -46.12 14.52 -5.66
C ALA A 357 -45.54 15.24 -4.43
N GLY A 358 -46.41 15.55 -3.44
CA GLY A 358 -45.97 16.12 -2.16
C GLY A 358 -45.03 15.25 -1.39
N SER A 359 -45.26 13.91 -1.37
CA SER A 359 -44.39 12.96 -0.70
C SER A 359 -43.03 12.80 -1.38
N VAL A 360 -42.99 12.79 -2.73
CA VAL A 360 -41.73 12.77 -3.51
C VAL A 360 -40.95 14.05 -3.28
N LEU A 361 -41.58 15.22 -3.32
CA LEU A 361 -40.95 16.51 -3.06
C LEU A 361 -40.41 16.58 -1.64
N SER A 362 -41.18 16.16 -0.63
CA SER A 362 -40.73 16.11 0.76
C SER A 362 -39.49 15.21 0.93
N THR A 363 -39.48 14.05 0.26
CA THR A 363 -38.35 13.12 0.27
C THR A 363 -37.12 13.77 -0.38
N ALA A 364 -37.25 14.38 -1.56
CA ALA A 364 -36.11 15.06 -2.22
C ALA A 364 -35.55 16.20 -1.37
N LYS A 365 -36.41 17.03 -0.76
CA LYS A 365 -35.98 18.11 0.15
C LYS A 365 -35.26 17.58 1.40
N SER A 366 -35.63 16.39 1.90
CA SER A 366 -34.95 15.79 3.06
C SER A 366 -33.50 15.46 2.78
N TYR A 367 -33.15 15.04 1.57
CA TYR A 367 -31.76 14.76 1.17
C TYR A 367 -30.93 16.03 0.99
N LEU A 368 -31.55 17.18 0.76
CA LEU A 368 -30.85 18.46 0.63
C LEU A 368 -30.80 19.28 1.92
N ALA A 369 -31.46 18.83 2.99
CA ALA A 369 -31.57 19.56 4.24
C ALA A 369 -30.23 20.02 4.85
N LEU A 370 -29.13 19.27 4.63
CA LEU A 370 -27.77 19.63 5.04
C LEU A 370 -27.36 21.00 4.48
N TYR A 371 -27.77 21.34 3.26
CA TYR A 371 -27.34 22.55 2.55
C TYR A 371 -28.07 23.80 2.97
N ARG A 372 -29.04 23.71 3.91
CA ARG A 372 -29.68 24.86 4.60
C ARG A 372 -28.80 25.46 5.71
N ASP A 373 -27.81 24.72 6.17
CA ASP A 373 -26.81 25.27 7.08
C ASP A 373 -25.99 26.35 6.36
N PRO A 374 -25.97 27.60 6.81
CA PRO A 374 -25.30 28.70 6.10
C PRO A 374 -23.78 28.51 6.00
N VAL A 375 -23.17 27.79 6.96
CA VAL A 375 -21.74 27.49 6.93
C VAL A 375 -21.43 26.46 5.88
N VAL A 376 -22.21 25.37 5.83
CA VAL A 376 -22.07 24.34 4.80
C VAL A 376 -22.37 24.93 3.42
N ALA A 377 -23.47 25.67 3.27
CA ALA A 377 -23.85 26.32 2.03
C ALA A 377 -22.74 27.17 1.44
N ARG A 378 -22.09 27.99 2.27
CA ARG A 378 -20.96 28.82 1.84
C ARG A 378 -19.78 27.97 1.36
N ASN A 379 -19.43 26.90 2.09
CA ASN A 379 -18.28 26.06 1.76
C ASN A 379 -18.51 25.17 0.53
N VAL A 380 -19.76 25.04 0.05
CA VAL A 380 -20.13 24.36 -1.21
C VAL A 380 -20.65 25.29 -2.29
N SER A 381 -20.47 26.62 -2.14
CA SER A 381 -21.03 27.61 -3.08
C SER A 381 -20.18 27.87 -4.33
N ARG A 382 -18.91 27.49 -4.30
CA ARG A 382 -17.93 27.67 -5.39
C ARG A 382 -16.81 26.65 -5.25
N SER A 383 -15.99 26.48 -6.28
CA SER A 383 -14.81 25.63 -6.23
C SER A 383 -13.52 26.44 -6.29
N GLU A 384 -12.64 26.25 -5.30
CA GLU A 384 -11.27 26.77 -5.25
C GLU A 384 -10.25 25.74 -5.79
N PHE A 385 -10.72 24.54 -6.10
CA PHE A 385 -9.98 23.47 -6.78
C PHE A 385 -10.98 22.56 -7.51
N ARG A 386 -10.46 21.80 -8.47
CA ARG A 386 -11.19 20.71 -9.12
C ARG A 386 -10.60 19.37 -8.70
N ILE A 387 -11.40 18.30 -8.71
CA ILE A 387 -10.92 16.97 -8.38
C ILE A 387 -9.79 16.54 -9.31
N ARG A 388 -9.84 16.87 -10.60
CA ARG A 388 -8.73 16.60 -11.53
C ARG A 388 -7.42 17.24 -11.12
N ASP A 389 -7.43 18.36 -10.41
CA ASP A 389 -6.21 19.05 -9.96
C ASP A 389 -5.39 18.18 -9.01
N LEU A 390 -6.03 17.26 -8.28
CA LEU A 390 -5.34 16.34 -7.36
C LEU A 390 -4.24 15.53 -8.06
N MET A 391 -4.41 15.20 -9.34
CA MET A 391 -3.43 14.41 -10.11
C MET A 391 -2.78 15.17 -11.27
N HIS A 392 -3.35 16.32 -11.69
CA HIS A 392 -2.94 16.99 -12.92
C HIS A 392 -2.40 18.42 -12.72
N SER A 393 -2.40 18.96 -11.50
CA SER A 393 -1.79 20.27 -11.20
C SER A 393 -0.29 20.30 -11.49
N HIS A 394 0.30 21.50 -11.50
CA HIS A 394 1.75 21.66 -11.62
C HIS A 394 2.46 21.01 -10.44
N ASP A 395 2.04 21.34 -9.23
CA ASP A 395 2.58 20.78 -8.00
C ASP A 395 1.64 19.67 -7.45
N PRO A 396 2.16 18.70 -6.70
CA PRO A 396 1.32 17.71 -6.03
C PRO A 396 0.33 18.38 -5.07
N VAL A 397 -0.87 17.84 -4.96
CA VAL A 397 -1.94 18.40 -4.12
C VAL A 397 -2.26 17.46 -2.96
N THR A 398 -2.31 18.00 -1.74
CA THR A 398 -2.83 17.25 -0.59
C THR A 398 -4.15 17.86 -0.14
N LEU A 399 -5.21 17.07 -0.24
CA LEU A 399 -6.54 17.43 0.24
C LEU A 399 -6.82 16.75 1.58
N TYR A 400 -6.99 17.53 2.63
CA TYR A 400 -7.48 17.05 3.92
C TYR A 400 -8.99 17.28 4.00
N ILE A 401 -9.74 16.20 4.14
CA ILE A 401 -11.20 16.24 4.39
C ILE A 401 -11.38 16.14 5.90
N VAL A 402 -11.57 17.30 6.54
CA VAL A 402 -11.66 17.39 7.99
C VAL A 402 -13.10 17.34 8.43
N THR A 403 -13.41 16.47 9.38
CA THR A 403 -14.75 16.35 9.96
C THR A 403 -14.63 16.22 11.47
N GLN A 404 -15.25 17.15 12.20
CA GLN A 404 -15.29 17.07 13.65
C GLN A 404 -16.17 15.90 14.11
N PRO A 405 -15.85 15.22 15.22
CA PRO A 405 -16.60 14.04 15.68
C PRO A 405 -18.09 14.29 15.94
N ASN A 406 -18.45 15.48 16.39
CA ASN A 406 -19.85 15.89 16.61
C ASN A 406 -20.65 16.08 15.33
N ASP A 407 -19.97 16.39 14.20
CA ASP A 407 -20.59 16.61 12.89
C ASP A 407 -20.49 15.39 11.96
N LYS A 408 -19.86 14.33 12.39
CA LYS A 408 -19.52 13.15 11.56
C LYS A 408 -20.75 12.59 10.84
N ASP A 409 -21.84 12.36 11.55
CA ASP A 409 -23.02 11.73 10.97
C ASP A 409 -23.79 12.71 10.08
N ARG A 410 -23.87 13.99 10.47
CA ARG A 410 -24.50 15.06 9.70
C ARG A 410 -23.79 15.31 8.37
N LEU A 411 -22.47 15.35 8.36
CA LEU A 411 -21.65 15.64 7.17
C LEU A 411 -21.35 14.40 6.32
N ARG A 412 -21.71 13.20 6.79
CA ARG A 412 -21.46 11.94 6.09
C ARG A 412 -21.90 11.94 4.61
N PRO A 413 -23.09 12.46 4.23
CA PRO A 413 -23.51 12.50 2.83
C PRO A 413 -22.54 13.31 1.95
N LEU A 414 -22.16 14.51 2.38
CA LEU A 414 -21.27 15.40 1.63
C LEU A 414 -19.84 14.83 1.51
N VAL A 415 -19.28 14.32 2.60
CA VAL A 415 -17.96 13.65 2.60
C VAL A 415 -17.97 12.45 1.65
N ARG A 416 -19.05 11.68 1.66
CA ARG A 416 -19.21 10.54 0.76
C ARG A 416 -19.31 10.98 -0.71
N VAL A 417 -20.03 12.03 -1.01
CA VAL A 417 -20.07 12.61 -2.35
C VAL A 417 -18.66 12.96 -2.81
N MET A 418 -17.89 13.71 -2.00
CA MET A 418 -16.52 14.09 -2.34
C MET A 418 -15.61 12.88 -2.58
N VAL A 419 -15.57 11.93 -1.65
CA VAL A 419 -14.69 10.73 -1.78
C VAL A 419 -15.06 9.89 -3.00
N ASN A 420 -16.36 9.67 -3.25
CA ASN A 420 -16.81 8.92 -4.43
C ASN A 420 -16.50 9.65 -5.74
N MET A 421 -16.66 10.97 -5.78
CA MET A 421 -16.33 11.76 -6.97
C MET A 421 -14.80 11.75 -7.22
N VAL A 422 -13.97 11.80 -6.17
CA VAL A 422 -12.51 11.61 -6.29
C VAL A 422 -12.21 10.28 -6.96
N VAL A 423 -12.79 9.17 -6.49
CA VAL A 423 -12.54 7.84 -7.07
C VAL A 423 -13.05 7.78 -8.52
N ARG A 424 -14.28 8.22 -8.78
CA ARG A 424 -14.90 8.11 -10.12
C ARG A 424 -14.21 8.97 -11.17
N LEU A 425 -13.89 10.24 -10.85
CA LEU A 425 -13.29 11.16 -11.82
C LEU A 425 -11.81 10.93 -12.07
N LEU A 426 -11.09 10.33 -11.12
CA LEU A 426 -9.67 10.04 -11.26
C LEU A 426 -9.37 8.62 -11.74
N ALA A 427 -10.35 7.69 -11.65
CA ALA A 427 -10.24 6.32 -12.15
C ALA A 427 -11.07 6.10 -13.46
N ASP A 428 -11.49 7.17 -14.13
CA ASP A 428 -12.45 7.11 -15.26
C ASP A 428 -11.88 6.41 -16.50
N LYS A 429 -10.58 6.53 -16.78
CA LYS A 429 -9.95 5.92 -17.96
C LYS A 429 -8.64 5.23 -17.64
N MET A 430 -8.51 4.02 -18.09
CA MET A 430 -7.25 3.32 -18.20
C MET A 430 -6.94 3.15 -19.69
N ASP A 431 -6.01 3.96 -20.21
CA ASP A 431 -5.55 3.84 -21.58
C ASP A 431 -4.42 2.80 -21.66
N PHE A 432 -4.39 2.05 -22.74
CA PHE A 432 -3.37 1.03 -22.98
C PHE A 432 -2.60 1.33 -24.25
N GLU A 433 -1.26 1.39 -24.15
CA GLU A 433 -0.37 1.43 -25.28
C GLU A 433 0.50 0.16 -25.29
N ASN A 434 0.51 -0.55 -26.43
CA ASN A 434 1.25 -1.81 -26.57
C ASN A 434 0.95 -2.85 -25.48
N GLY A 435 -0.33 -2.94 -25.04
CA GLY A 435 -0.78 -3.89 -24.01
C GLY A 435 -0.35 -3.52 -22.56
N ARG A 436 0.17 -2.32 -22.35
CA ARG A 436 0.52 -1.82 -21.02
C ARG A 436 -0.33 -0.60 -20.65
N PRO A 437 -0.80 -0.48 -19.39
CA PRO A 437 -1.52 0.70 -18.94
C PRO A 437 -0.61 1.93 -19.01
N VAL A 438 -1.11 3.01 -19.60
CA VAL A 438 -0.42 4.30 -19.68
C VAL A 438 -1.02 5.25 -18.65
N ALA A 439 -0.17 5.83 -17.82
CA ALA A 439 -0.59 6.80 -16.83
C ALA A 439 -0.54 8.21 -17.43
N HIS A 440 -1.69 8.85 -17.59
CA HIS A 440 -1.82 10.23 -18.06
C HIS A 440 -1.85 11.27 -16.93
N TYR A 441 -1.43 10.90 -15.74
CA TYR A 441 -1.39 11.82 -14.59
C TYR A 441 0.02 12.34 -14.33
N LYS A 442 0.12 13.59 -13.84
CA LYS A 442 1.39 14.19 -13.43
C LYS A 442 1.85 13.70 -12.05
N HIS A 443 0.92 13.49 -11.16
CA HIS A 443 1.20 13.06 -9.78
C HIS A 443 0.38 11.83 -9.42
N ARG A 444 1.03 10.89 -8.76
CA ARG A 444 0.36 9.74 -8.12
C ARG A 444 -0.48 10.26 -6.94
N LEU A 445 -1.65 9.65 -6.73
CA LEU A 445 -2.55 9.91 -5.61
C LEU A 445 -2.59 8.72 -4.67
#